data_50aa1371dac8ac49cdbb636443bf64e2
#
_entry.id   50aa1371dac8ac49cdbb636443bf64e2
#
_cell.length_a   1.000
_cell.length_b   1.000
_cell.length_c   1.000
_cell.angle_alpha   90.00
_cell.angle_beta   90.00
_cell.angle_gamma   90.00
#
_symmetry.space_group_name_H-M   'P 1'
#
loop_
_entity.id
_entity.type
_entity.pdbx_description
1 polymer ?
#
loop_
_entity_poly.entity_id
_entity_poly.type
_entity_poly.pdbx_seq_one_letter_code
_entity_poly.pdbx_strand_id
1 'polypeptide(L)'
;PIEHHRYSAEEGIKLLIEMKRYANLRELQFLPEKEHLDFYQLEDYQDYFYGKMVPSTGYIRHFELRSYRGGVLIRFPLPANPEVIPEYRDQVRLAEAFDEQGRWDRLLGVDYVGDLNKKIIRGEAKELMMLSEALHEKKIAEIADMIMKRKKRIILIAGPSSSGKTTFARRLCIQLKVNGMDALYMGTDDYFVERSQTPLDEHGEPNYEDLDAIDIRLFNQNMNDLLAGREVDLPTFNFIEGKKEYGKRITRLRHGQPIVIEGIHGLNGKLTEQIPAEEKFKIYISPLTQLNIDEHVRIPTTDERMLRRMVRDYQFRAHDARSTIADWPKVRAGEDKNIFPYSDEADVLFNSYHVYEISVLKKYAQPLLEKIRPDEPEYAEAQRILKFLNFFLPIEDDSVIVNNSILREFIGGSVFVE
;
A
#
# COMPACT_ATOMS: atom_id res chain seq x y z
N PRO A 1 20.75 0.65 -30.90
CA PRO A 1 19.34 0.36 -31.17
C PRO A 1 18.86 -0.79 -30.30
N ILE A 2 17.55 -0.85 -30.06
CA ILE A 2 16.85 -1.99 -29.47
C ILE A 2 15.96 -2.53 -30.60
N GLU A 3 16.22 -3.75 -31.03
CA GLU A 3 15.51 -4.36 -32.15
C GLU A 3 14.26 -5.09 -31.63
N HIS A 4 13.14 -4.94 -32.35
CA HIS A 4 11.89 -5.62 -32.03
C HIS A 4 11.71 -6.80 -32.99
N HIS A 5 11.53 -7.97 -32.40
CA HIS A 5 11.28 -9.22 -33.12
C HIS A 5 9.92 -9.77 -32.72
N ARG A 6 9.12 -10.16 -33.69
CA ARG A 6 7.82 -10.79 -33.48
C ARG A 6 7.87 -12.22 -34.01
N TYR A 7 7.73 -13.18 -33.08
CA TYR A 7 7.74 -14.61 -33.42
C TYR A 7 6.31 -15.16 -33.32
N SER A 8 6.04 -16.24 -34.03
CA SER A 8 4.84 -17.04 -33.75
C SER A 8 4.86 -17.53 -32.31
N ALA A 9 3.70 -17.83 -31.74
CA ALA A 9 3.63 -18.32 -30.36
C ALA A 9 4.49 -19.59 -30.15
N GLU A 10 4.51 -20.51 -31.14
CA GLU A 10 5.31 -21.74 -31.09
C GLU A 10 6.80 -21.44 -31.02
N GLU A 11 7.29 -20.58 -31.92
CA GLU A 11 8.72 -20.20 -31.96
C GLU A 11 9.13 -19.44 -30.70
N GLY A 12 8.29 -18.50 -30.23
CA GLY A 12 8.54 -17.74 -29.02
C GLY A 12 8.58 -18.61 -27.77
N ILE A 13 7.70 -19.61 -27.65
CA ILE A 13 7.75 -20.58 -26.55
C ILE A 13 9.05 -21.42 -26.60
N LYS A 14 9.50 -21.84 -27.77
CA LYS A 14 10.78 -22.55 -27.91
C LYS A 14 11.95 -21.68 -27.43
N LEU A 15 11.99 -20.40 -27.84
CA LEU A 15 12.99 -19.44 -27.37
C LEU A 15 12.98 -19.29 -25.86
N LEU A 16 11.81 -19.13 -25.25
CA LEU A 16 11.69 -19.00 -23.77
C LEU A 16 12.19 -20.26 -23.03
N ILE A 17 11.98 -21.45 -23.61
CA ILE A 17 12.53 -22.71 -23.07
C ILE A 17 14.05 -22.71 -23.15
N GLU A 18 14.63 -22.35 -24.30
CA GLU A 18 16.08 -22.27 -24.51
C GLU A 18 16.74 -21.26 -23.59
N MET A 19 16.09 -20.10 -23.38
CA MET A 19 16.52 -19.02 -22.49
C MET A 19 16.24 -19.32 -21.02
N LYS A 20 15.56 -20.42 -20.69
CA LYS A 20 15.14 -20.82 -19.33
C LYS A 20 14.25 -19.79 -18.63
N ARG A 21 13.40 -19.08 -19.38
CA ARG A 21 12.44 -18.09 -18.88
C ARG A 21 11.19 -18.80 -18.35
N TYR A 22 11.35 -19.52 -17.25
CA TYR A 22 10.29 -20.36 -16.69
C TYR A 22 9.13 -19.56 -16.09
N ALA A 23 9.36 -18.33 -15.60
CA ALA A 23 8.30 -17.47 -15.10
C ALA A 23 7.35 -17.06 -16.24
N ASN A 24 7.91 -16.60 -17.39
CA ASN A 24 7.14 -16.26 -18.58
C ASN A 24 6.36 -17.46 -19.13
N LEU A 25 6.99 -18.65 -19.16
CA LEU A 25 6.30 -19.88 -19.61
C LEU A 25 5.12 -20.25 -18.70
N ARG A 26 5.26 -20.06 -17.38
CA ARG A 26 4.17 -20.30 -16.45
C ARG A 26 3.04 -19.30 -16.61
N GLU A 27 3.37 -18.03 -16.84
CA GLU A 27 2.42 -16.95 -17.05
C GLU A 27 1.61 -17.15 -18.35
N LEU A 28 2.29 -17.45 -19.45
CA LEU A 28 1.65 -17.67 -20.76
C LEU A 28 0.58 -18.77 -20.76
N GLN A 29 0.65 -19.74 -19.81
CA GLN A 29 -0.37 -20.77 -19.65
C GLN A 29 -1.74 -20.23 -19.19
N PHE A 30 -1.78 -19.03 -18.60
CA PHE A 30 -2.95 -18.43 -18.02
C PHE A 30 -3.47 -17.22 -18.81
N LEU A 31 -2.71 -16.76 -19.78
CA LEU A 31 -3.13 -15.69 -20.67
C LEU A 31 -3.95 -16.23 -21.83
N PRO A 32 -4.84 -15.40 -22.44
CA PRO A 32 -5.48 -15.75 -23.69
C PRO A 32 -4.45 -16.18 -24.74
N GLU A 33 -4.80 -17.14 -25.57
CA GLU A 33 -3.93 -17.57 -26.66
C GLU A 33 -3.47 -16.37 -27.48
N LYS A 34 -2.15 -16.23 -27.63
CA LYS A 34 -1.52 -15.20 -28.43
C LYS A 34 -1.07 -15.82 -29.73
N GLU A 35 -1.32 -15.15 -30.83
CA GLU A 35 -0.78 -15.58 -32.14
C GLU A 35 0.73 -15.33 -32.23
N HIS A 36 1.20 -14.30 -31.53
CA HIS A 36 2.59 -13.85 -31.57
C HIS A 36 3.10 -13.45 -30.19
N LEU A 37 4.41 -13.61 -29.99
CA LEU A 37 5.17 -13.12 -28.85
C LEU A 37 6.19 -12.07 -29.31
N ASP A 38 6.24 -10.96 -28.59
CA ASP A 38 7.13 -9.84 -28.89
C ASP A 38 8.42 -9.96 -28.06
N PHE A 39 9.56 -10.04 -28.74
CA PHE A 39 10.90 -10.07 -28.14
C PHE A 39 11.64 -8.79 -28.51
N TYR A 40 12.53 -8.37 -27.63
CA TYR A 40 13.42 -7.25 -27.87
C TYR A 40 14.86 -7.68 -27.72
N GLN A 41 15.71 -7.21 -28.63
CA GLN A 41 17.13 -7.56 -28.67
C GLN A 41 17.99 -6.31 -28.53
N LEU A 42 18.96 -6.37 -27.63
CA LEU A 42 20.01 -5.39 -27.46
C LEU A 42 21.36 -6.12 -27.56
N GLU A 43 22.09 -5.92 -28.67
CA GLU A 43 23.33 -6.66 -28.99
C GLU A 43 23.10 -8.18 -28.92
N ASP A 44 23.81 -8.89 -28.03
CA ASP A 44 23.68 -10.32 -27.83
C ASP A 44 22.61 -10.75 -26.85
N TYR A 45 21.96 -9.77 -26.20
CA TYR A 45 20.89 -10.02 -25.22
C TYR A 45 19.52 -9.89 -25.86
N GLN A 46 18.74 -10.96 -25.83
CA GLN A 46 17.35 -10.98 -26.27
C GLN A 46 16.44 -11.46 -25.15
N ASP A 47 15.26 -10.84 -25.01
CA ASP A 47 14.26 -11.27 -24.05
C ASP A 47 12.83 -10.94 -24.46
N TYR A 48 11.86 -11.57 -23.80
CA TYR A 48 10.44 -11.37 -23.99
C TYR A 48 9.93 -10.19 -23.14
N PHE A 49 9.16 -9.31 -23.77
CA PHE A 49 8.46 -8.24 -23.06
C PHE A 49 7.04 -8.09 -23.63
N TYR A 50 6.05 -8.01 -22.77
CA TYR A 50 4.66 -7.80 -23.19
C TYR A 50 4.25 -6.33 -23.35
N GLY A 51 5.17 -5.39 -23.14
CA GLY A 51 5.03 -3.96 -23.35
C GLY A 51 5.87 -3.46 -24.52
N LYS A 52 5.70 -2.20 -24.89
CA LYS A 52 6.55 -1.56 -25.90
C LYS A 52 7.83 -1.03 -25.24
N MET A 53 8.96 -1.31 -25.87
CA MET A 53 10.27 -0.76 -25.51
C MET A 53 10.60 0.48 -26.33
N VAL A 54 11.46 1.34 -25.79
CA VAL A 54 12.05 2.45 -26.55
C VAL A 54 12.96 1.93 -27.66
N PRO A 55 13.13 2.65 -28.80
CA PRO A 55 13.89 2.14 -29.95
C PRO A 55 15.40 2.11 -29.73
N SER A 56 15.92 2.71 -28.67
CA SER A 56 17.34 2.63 -28.32
C SER A 56 17.62 2.99 -26.86
N THR A 57 18.77 2.54 -26.36
CA THR A 57 19.29 2.90 -25.04
C THR A 57 19.61 4.40 -24.89
N GLY A 58 19.72 5.14 -26.01
CA GLY A 58 19.96 6.59 -26.01
C GLY A 58 18.86 7.43 -25.37
N TYR A 59 17.68 6.83 -25.13
CA TYR A 59 16.61 7.47 -24.35
C TYR A 59 16.89 7.47 -22.84
N ILE A 60 17.80 6.60 -22.35
CA ILE A 60 18.20 6.53 -20.95
C ILE A 60 19.48 7.33 -20.78
N ARG A 61 19.34 8.59 -20.34
CA ARG A 61 20.49 9.51 -20.24
C ARG A 61 21.10 9.57 -18.85
N HIS A 62 20.28 9.47 -17.83
CA HIS A 62 20.67 9.64 -16.44
C HIS A 62 20.29 8.41 -15.62
N PHE A 63 21.27 7.68 -15.16
CA PHE A 63 21.09 6.56 -14.23
C PHE A 63 22.36 6.34 -13.42
N GLU A 64 22.23 5.70 -12.27
CA GLU A 64 23.32 5.28 -11.41
C GLU A 64 23.08 3.87 -10.93
N LEU A 65 24.15 3.06 -10.89
CA LEU A 65 24.13 1.70 -10.34
C LEU A 65 24.97 1.65 -9.08
N ARG A 66 24.45 1.03 -8.03
CA ARG A 66 25.17 0.77 -6.77
C ARG A 66 24.99 -0.67 -6.34
N SER A 67 26.03 -1.26 -5.76
CA SER A 67 25.88 -2.52 -5.03
C SER A 67 25.06 -2.24 -3.76
N TYR A 68 24.04 -3.07 -3.51
CA TYR A 68 23.14 -2.91 -2.37
C TYR A 68 22.64 -4.27 -1.86
N ARG A 69 22.97 -4.64 -0.61
CA ARG A 69 22.48 -5.85 0.07
C ARG A 69 22.56 -7.16 -0.76
N GLY A 70 23.63 -7.32 -1.53
CA GLY A 70 23.83 -8.49 -2.40
C GLY A 70 23.13 -8.42 -3.76
N GLY A 71 22.48 -7.29 -4.07
CA GLY A 71 21.87 -6.97 -5.36
C GLY A 71 22.42 -5.69 -5.97
N VAL A 72 21.68 -5.11 -6.90
CA VAL A 72 22.00 -3.86 -7.58
C VAL A 72 20.85 -2.87 -7.37
N LEU A 73 21.18 -1.69 -6.84
CA LEU A 73 20.27 -0.55 -6.77
C LEU A 73 20.42 0.28 -8.04
N ILE A 74 19.33 0.41 -8.80
CA ILE A 74 19.24 1.29 -9.96
C ILE A 74 18.59 2.60 -9.53
N ARG A 75 19.25 3.73 -9.79
CA ARG A 75 18.75 5.07 -9.51
C ARG A 75 18.57 5.84 -10.79
N PHE A 76 17.47 6.54 -10.91
CA PHE A 76 17.11 7.35 -12.06
C PHE A 76 16.33 8.61 -11.62
N PRO A 77 16.23 9.63 -12.50
CA PRO A 77 15.48 10.85 -12.21
C PRO A 77 13.99 10.60 -11.92
N LEU A 78 13.39 11.51 -11.17
CA LEU A 78 11.94 11.55 -11.00
C LEU A 78 11.28 12.23 -12.21
N PRO A 79 10.02 11.88 -12.58
CA PRO A 79 9.30 12.51 -13.68
C PRO A 79 9.21 14.05 -13.58
N ALA A 80 9.12 14.58 -12.35
CA ALA A 80 9.08 16.00 -12.10
C ALA A 80 10.42 16.74 -12.36
N ASN A 81 11.56 16.01 -12.37
CA ASN A 81 12.88 16.57 -12.68
C ASN A 81 13.72 15.50 -13.42
N PRO A 82 13.49 15.30 -14.72
CA PRO A 82 14.07 14.20 -15.49
C PRO A 82 15.57 14.34 -15.77
N GLU A 83 16.19 15.47 -15.46
CA GLU A 83 17.61 15.73 -15.70
C GLU A 83 18.50 15.46 -14.48
N VAL A 84 17.91 15.25 -13.28
CA VAL A 84 18.67 15.12 -12.03
C VAL A 84 18.30 13.86 -11.28
N ILE A 85 19.31 13.02 -11.00
CA ILE A 85 19.15 11.90 -10.07
C ILE A 85 19.09 12.49 -8.64
N PRO A 86 18.02 12.22 -7.86
CA PRO A 86 17.90 12.73 -6.49
C PRO A 86 19.09 12.30 -5.61
N GLU A 87 19.37 13.07 -4.54
CA GLU A 87 20.38 12.67 -3.56
C GLU A 87 20.06 11.27 -2.99
N TYR A 88 21.11 10.46 -2.81
CA TYR A 88 20.93 9.13 -2.24
C TYR A 88 20.61 9.19 -0.75
N ARG A 89 19.53 8.56 -0.36
CA ARG A 89 19.18 8.27 1.03
C ARG A 89 18.92 6.79 1.17
N ASP A 90 19.59 6.16 2.12
CA ASP A 90 19.41 4.71 2.35
C ASP A 90 18.08 4.45 3.05
N GLN A 91 17.19 3.73 2.37
CA GLN A 91 15.87 3.37 2.87
C GLN A 91 15.91 1.99 3.57
N VAL A 92 16.63 1.93 4.68
CA VAL A 92 16.89 0.68 5.42
C VAL A 92 15.60 -0.05 5.76
N ARG A 93 14.58 0.66 6.26
CA ARG A 93 13.29 0.05 6.69
C ARG A 93 12.52 -0.55 5.51
N LEU A 94 12.55 0.13 4.38
CA LEU A 94 11.92 -0.36 3.15
C LEU A 94 12.62 -1.64 2.68
N ALA A 95 13.95 -1.65 2.68
CA ALA A 95 14.72 -2.83 2.29
C ALA A 95 14.49 -4.02 3.24
N GLU A 96 14.42 -3.78 4.57
CA GLU A 96 14.08 -4.82 5.55
C GLU A 96 12.69 -5.43 5.31
N ALA A 97 11.69 -4.57 4.96
CA ALA A 97 10.35 -5.04 4.65
C ALA A 97 10.31 -5.86 3.35
N PHE A 98 11.07 -5.48 2.35
CA PHE A 98 11.22 -6.26 1.12
C PHE A 98 11.90 -7.61 1.37
N ASP A 99 12.97 -7.65 2.16
CA ASP A 99 13.63 -8.90 2.54
C ASP A 99 12.69 -9.83 3.34
N GLU A 100 11.87 -9.27 4.21
CA GLU A 100 10.86 -10.03 4.98
C GLU A 100 9.80 -10.62 4.06
N GLN A 101 9.22 -9.82 3.17
CA GLN A 101 8.21 -10.29 2.22
C GLN A 101 8.77 -11.37 1.31
N GLY A 102 9.98 -11.20 0.77
CA GLY A 102 10.62 -12.21 -0.04
C GLY A 102 10.88 -13.54 0.70
N ARG A 103 11.07 -13.52 2.03
CA ARG A 103 11.08 -14.75 2.85
C ARG A 103 9.70 -15.38 2.95
N TRP A 104 8.65 -14.56 3.08
CA TRP A 104 7.28 -15.04 3.13
C TRP A 104 6.83 -15.64 1.80
N ASP A 105 7.15 -14.99 0.68
CA ASP A 105 6.79 -15.47 -0.66
C ASP A 105 7.42 -16.85 -0.93
N ARG A 106 8.70 -17.03 -0.57
CA ARG A 106 9.36 -18.34 -0.64
C ARG A 106 8.72 -19.39 0.27
N LEU A 107 8.33 -19.01 1.49
CA LEU A 107 7.63 -19.92 2.43
C LEU A 107 6.26 -20.32 1.89
N LEU A 108 5.56 -19.39 1.25
CA LEU A 108 4.27 -19.61 0.62
C LEU A 108 4.40 -20.34 -0.74
N GLY A 109 5.61 -20.42 -1.32
CA GLY A 109 5.87 -20.99 -2.63
C GLY A 109 5.21 -20.20 -3.77
N VAL A 110 5.25 -18.87 -3.68
CA VAL A 110 4.65 -17.95 -4.65
C VAL A 110 5.64 -16.81 -4.91
N ASP A 111 6.53 -16.98 -5.87
CA ASP A 111 7.48 -15.95 -6.30
C ASP A 111 6.91 -15.10 -7.46
N TYR A 112 6.06 -15.70 -8.30
CA TYR A 112 5.47 -15.10 -9.47
C TYR A 112 3.95 -15.31 -9.55
N VAL A 113 3.27 -14.45 -10.32
CA VAL A 113 1.82 -14.58 -10.57
C VAL A 113 1.46 -15.96 -11.11
N GLY A 114 2.30 -16.54 -11.99
CA GLY A 114 2.09 -17.90 -12.48
C GLY A 114 2.09 -18.97 -11.39
N ASP A 115 2.84 -18.78 -10.29
CA ASP A 115 2.82 -19.71 -9.15
C ASP A 115 1.54 -19.56 -8.33
N LEU A 116 1.09 -18.31 -8.12
CA LEU A 116 -0.22 -18.03 -7.51
C LEU A 116 -1.36 -18.70 -8.28
N ASN A 117 -1.38 -18.51 -9.60
CA ASN A 117 -2.40 -19.09 -10.46
C ASN A 117 -2.39 -20.63 -10.41
N LYS A 118 -1.22 -21.27 -10.35
CA LYS A 118 -1.13 -22.73 -10.16
C LYS A 118 -1.74 -23.18 -8.84
N LYS A 119 -1.49 -22.46 -7.75
CA LYS A 119 -2.09 -22.78 -6.45
C LYS A 119 -3.60 -22.64 -6.49
N ILE A 120 -4.14 -21.62 -7.17
CA ILE A 120 -5.58 -21.43 -7.35
C ILE A 120 -6.19 -22.64 -8.09
N ILE A 121 -5.60 -23.05 -9.24
CA ILE A 121 -6.10 -24.21 -10.01
C ILE A 121 -6.05 -25.51 -9.22
N ARG A 122 -5.03 -25.69 -8.38
CA ARG A 122 -4.88 -26.88 -7.54
C ARG A 122 -5.81 -26.89 -6.31
N GLY A 123 -6.60 -25.83 -6.10
CA GLY A 123 -7.45 -25.71 -4.92
C GLY A 123 -6.70 -25.36 -3.63
N GLU A 124 -5.44 -24.91 -3.73
CA GLU A 124 -4.58 -24.57 -2.59
C GLU A 124 -4.80 -23.10 -2.11
N ALA A 125 -5.71 -22.35 -2.74
CA ALA A 125 -5.96 -20.94 -2.39
C ALA A 125 -6.38 -20.75 -0.93
N LYS A 126 -7.18 -21.67 -0.38
CA LYS A 126 -7.61 -21.64 1.02
C LYS A 126 -6.43 -21.68 1.99
N GLU A 127 -5.52 -22.62 1.82
CA GLU A 127 -4.34 -22.75 2.65
C GLU A 127 -3.42 -21.51 2.52
N LEU A 128 -3.25 -21.01 1.30
CA LEU A 128 -2.48 -19.80 1.01
C LEU A 128 -3.02 -18.59 1.77
N MET A 129 -4.35 -18.37 1.75
CA MET A 129 -5.00 -17.29 2.49
C MET A 129 -4.77 -17.43 3.99
N MET A 130 -4.98 -18.63 4.56
CA MET A 130 -4.77 -18.87 6.00
C MET A 130 -3.32 -18.63 6.43
N LEU A 131 -2.34 -19.08 5.66
CA LEU A 131 -0.91 -18.87 5.96
C LEU A 131 -0.53 -17.39 5.87
N SER A 132 -0.99 -16.68 4.85
CA SER A 132 -0.72 -15.24 4.68
C SER A 132 -1.31 -14.43 5.84
N GLU A 133 -2.54 -14.73 6.28
CA GLU A 133 -3.15 -14.09 7.45
C GLU A 133 -2.38 -14.38 8.75
N ALA A 134 -1.92 -15.62 8.93
CA ALA A 134 -1.13 -16.01 10.11
C ALA A 134 0.21 -15.27 10.16
N LEU A 135 0.87 -15.04 9.00
CA LEU A 135 2.11 -14.26 8.93
C LEU A 135 1.87 -12.79 9.34
N HIS A 136 0.78 -12.18 8.91
CA HIS A 136 0.40 -10.83 9.32
C HIS A 136 0.14 -10.77 10.83
N GLU A 137 -0.64 -11.70 11.38
CA GLU A 137 -0.94 -11.73 12.82
C GLU A 137 0.33 -11.86 13.65
N LYS A 138 1.23 -12.77 13.26
CA LYS A 138 2.53 -12.93 13.90
C LYS A 138 3.34 -11.63 13.90
N LYS A 139 3.40 -10.93 12.75
CA LYS A 139 4.13 -9.67 12.63
C LYS A 139 3.54 -8.56 13.51
N ILE A 140 2.20 -8.47 13.58
CA ILE A 140 1.53 -7.48 14.45
C ILE A 140 1.84 -7.76 15.92
N ALA A 141 1.85 -9.05 16.33
CA ALA A 141 2.25 -9.45 17.68
C ALA A 141 3.71 -9.06 17.98
N GLU A 142 4.65 -9.31 17.07
CA GLU A 142 6.05 -8.90 17.20
C GLU A 142 6.20 -7.37 17.38
N ILE A 143 5.40 -6.58 16.65
CA ILE A 143 5.38 -5.12 16.80
C ILE A 143 4.85 -4.71 18.18
N ALA A 144 3.80 -5.36 18.68
CA ALA A 144 3.28 -5.11 20.03
C ALA A 144 4.32 -5.44 21.12
N ASP A 145 5.08 -6.53 20.95
CA ASP A 145 6.17 -6.91 21.85
C ASP A 145 7.30 -5.87 21.85
N MET A 146 7.65 -5.33 20.68
CA MET A 146 8.65 -4.26 20.57
C MET A 146 8.20 -2.98 21.31
N ILE A 147 6.94 -2.60 21.16
CA ILE A 147 6.35 -1.43 21.86
C ILE A 147 6.42 -1.62 23.37
N MET A 148 5.97 -2.78 23.85
CA MET A 148 6.03 -3.13 25.28
C MET A 148 7.45 -3.09 25.82
N LYS A 149 8.40 -3.75 25.14
CA LYS A 149 9.82 -3.81 25.54
C LYS A 149 10.46 -2.43 25.59
N ARG A 150 10.12 -1.55 24.67
CA ARG A 150 10.62 -0.17 24.62
C ARG A 150 9.84 0.80 25.51
N LYS A 151 8.78 0.34 26.20
CA LYS A 151 7.91 1.12 27.09
C LYS A 151 7.35 2.38 26.44
N LYS A 152 6.97 2.29 25.15
CA LYS A 152 6.45 3.42 24.38
C LYS A 152 4.98 3.65 24.70
N ARG A 153 4.58 4.93 24.79
CA ARG A 153 3.21 5.29 25.15
C ARG A 153 2.45 5.99 24.03
N ILE A 154 3.12 6.59 23.05
CA ILE A 154 2.51 7.22 21.88
C ILE A 154 2.90 6.40 20.66
N ILE A 155 1.95 5.65 20.11
CA ILE A 155 2.14 4.81 18.94
C ILE A 155 1.49 5.53 17.74
N LEU A 156 2.30 5.95 16.79
CA LEU A 156 1.90 6.72 15.62
C LEU A 156 1.90 5.82 14.39
N ILE A 157 0.77 5.68 13.73
CA ILE A 157 0.59 4.83 12.55
C ILE A 157 0.26 5.74 11.37
N ALA A 158 1.14 5.75 10.36
CA ALA A 158 0.88 6.45 9.12
C ALA A 158 1.15 5.58 7.89
N GLY A 159 0.55 5.95 6.80
CA GLY A 159 0.69 5.29 5.51
C GLY A 159 -0.24 5.88 4.48
N PRO A 160 -0.02 5.55 3.20
CA PRO A 160 -0.80 6.11 2.11
C PRO A 160 -2.26 5.67 2.14
N SER A 161 -3.07 6.29 1.29
CA SER A 161 -4.48 5.89 1.14
C SER A 161 -4.60 4.42 0.78
N SER A 162 -5.59 3.74 1.36
CA SER A 162 -5.87 2.31 1.15
C SER A 162 -4.72 1.36 1.56
N SER A 163 -3.89 1.78 2.54
CA SER A 163 -2.87 0.91 3.12
C SER A 163 -3.38 -0.02 4.24
N GLY A 164 -4.62 0.16 4.73
CA GLY A 164 -5.20 -0.64 5.81
C GLY A 164 -4.82 -0.16 7.21
N LYS A 165 -4.57 1.16 7.38
CA LYS A 165 -4.19 1.77 8.66
C LYS A 165 -5.16 1.44 9.79
N THR A 166 -6.45 1.62 9.54
CA THR A 166 -7.50 1.48 10.56
C THR A 166 -7.58 0.04 11.08
N THR A 167 -7.66 -0.92 10.18
CA THR A 167 -7.68 -2.35 10.56
C THR A 167 -6.40 -2.76 11.27
N PHE A 168 -5.23 -2.34 10.76
CA PHE A 168 -3.94 -2.62 11.41
C PHE A 168 -3.89 -2.03 12.83
N ALA A 169 -4.29 -0.77 13.02
CA ALA A 169 -4.30 -0.12 14.32
C ALA A 169 -5.20 -0.83 15.33
N ARG A 170 -6.37 -1.29 14.90
CA ARG A 170 -7.30 -2.09 15.72
C ARG A 170 -6.71 -3.44 16.10
N ARG A 171 -6.11 -4.16 15.15
CA ARG A 171 -5.39 -5.42 15.42
C ARG A 171 -4.22 -5.21 16.39
N LEU A 172 -3.45 -4.14 16.20
CA LEU A 172 -2.36 -3.78 17.11
C LEU A 172 -2.87 -3.52 18.54
N CYS A 173 -4.00 -2.81 18.70
CA CYS A 173 -4.62 -2.60 20.01
C CYS A 173 -4.98 -3.93 20.69
N ILE A 174 -5.46 -4.92 19.92
CA ILE A 174 -5.73 -6.27 20.45
C ILE A 174 -4.45 -6.93 20.93
N GLN A 175 -3.36 -6.92 20.15
CA GLN A 175 -2.09 -7.50 20.53
C GLN A 175 -1.43 -6.78 21.73
N LEU A 176 -1.56 -5.46 21.80
CA LEU A 176 -1.14 -4.70 22.98
C LEU A 176 -1.93 -5.13 24.23
N LYS A 177 -3.23 -5.37 24.09
CA LYS A 177 -4.09 -5.82 25.19
C LYS A 177 -3.74 -7.24 25.65
N VAL A 178 -3.37 -8.15 24.72
CA VAL A 178 -2.82 -9.48 25.04
C VAL A 178 -1.55 -9.35 25.88
N ASN A 179 -0.72 -8.34 25.61
CA ASN A 179 0.48 -8.01 26.39
C ASN A 179 0.18 -7.21 27.70
N GLY A 180 -1.12 -7.07 28.08
CA GLY A 180 -1.53 -6.34 29.29
C GLY A 180 -1.60 -4.82 29.12
N MET A 181 -1.44 -4.30 27.91
CA MET A 181 -1.47 -2.87 27.58
C MET A 181 -2.79 -2.50 26.91
N ASP A 182 -3.77 -2.00 27.67
CA ASP A 182 -5.09 -1.63 27.17
C ASP A 182 -5.03 -0.24 26.49
N ALA A 183 -4.69 -0.20 25.20
CA ALA A 183 -4.44 1.03 24.46
C ALA A 183 -5.70 1.88 24.23
N LEU A 184 -5.58 3.22 24.35
CA LEU A 184 -6.55 4.15 23.82
C LEU A 184 -6.32 4.30 22.31
N TYR A 185 -7.35 4.06 21.52
CA TYR A 185 -7.31 4.27 20.06
C TYR A 185 -7.93 5.60 19.66
N MET A 186 -7.30 6.31 18.70
CA MET A 186 -7.81 7.54 18.12
C MET A 186 -7.27 7.81 16.71
N GLY A 187 -8.04 8.56 15.91
CA GLY A 187 -7.62 9.07 14.61
C GLY A 187 -7.17 10.53 14.68
N THR A 188 -6.26 10.94 13.80
CA THR A 188 -5.91 12.36 13.65
C THR A 188 -7.04 13.17 13.04
N ASP A 189 -7.95 12.52 12.31
CA ASP A 189 -9.08 13.15 11.63
C ASP A 189 -10.06 13.79 12.60
N ASP A 190 -10.10 13.33 13.85
CA ASP A 190 -10.87 13.97 14.94
C ASP A 190 -10.36 15.39 15.27
N TYR A 191 -9.15 15.73 14.85
CA TYR A 191 -8.49 17.01 15.12
C TYR A 191 -8.51 17.98 13.94
N PHE A 192 -9.25 17.72 12.87
CA PHE A 192 -9.38 18.69 11.79
C PHE A 192 -9.83 20.05 12.31
N VAL A 193 -9.27 21.12 11.76
CA VAL A 193 -9.77 22.49 11.97
C VAL A 193 -11.17 22.59 11.37
N GLU A 194 -11.94 23.60 11.76
CA GLU A 194 -13.27 23.80 11.18
C GLU A 194 -13.17 24.01 9.65
N ARG A 195 -14.19 23.59 8.90
CA ARG A 195 -14.20 23.67 7.44
C ARG A 195 -13.84 25.06 6.90
N SER A 196 -14.28 26.11 7.57
CA SER A 196 -13.95 27.50 7.20
C SER A 196 -12.49 27.87 7.37
N GLN A 197 -11.72 27.08 8.12
CA GLN A 197 -10.30 27.28 8.41
C GLN A 197 -9.41 26.25 7.67
N THR A 198 -10.03 25.27 6.99
CA THR A 198 -9.29 24.26 6.23
C THR A 198 -8.48 24.94 5.11
N PRO A 199 -7.17 24.65 4.97
CA PRO A 199 -6.37 25.15 3.85
C PRO A 199 -7.01 24.81 2.51
N LEU A 200 -6.88 25.71 1.54
CA LEU A 200 -7.37 25.45 0.19
C LEU A 200 -6.25 24.87 -0.69
N ASP A 201 -6.62 23.99 -1.61
CA ASP A 201 -5.72 23.52 -2.65
C ASP A 201 -5.55 24.55 -3.79
N GLU A 202 -4.78 24.22 -4.83
CA GLU A 202 -4.53 25.09 -5.99
C GLU A 202 -5.79 25.41 -6.82
N HIS A 203 -6.88 24.64 -6.59
CA HIS A 203 -8.18 24.84 -7.25
C HIS A 203 -9.17 25.61 -6.37
N GLY A 204 -8.77 25.99 -5.14
CA GLY A 204 -9.62 26.67 -4.17
C GLY A 204 -10.57 25.78 -3.40
N GLU A 205 -10.37 24.44 -3.44
CA GLU A 205 -11.14 23.47 -2.68
C GLU A 205 -10.46 23.12 -1.33
N PRO A 206 -11.23 22.76 -0.29
CA PRO A 206 -10.67 22.38 1.01
C PRO A 206 -9.68 21.20 0.89
N ASN A 207 -8.46 21.40 1.36
CA ASN A 207 -7.38 20.41 1.32
C ASN A 207 -7.20 19.73 2.69
N TYR A 208 -7.88 18.64 2.92
CA TYR A 208 -7.75 17.82 4.14
C TYR A 208 -6.46 16.97 4.18
N GLU A 209 -5.73 16.89 3.08
CA GLU A 209 -4.42 16.21 3.01
C GLU A 209 -3.27 17.10 3.53
N ASP A 210 -3.51 18.38 3.75
CA ASP A 210 -2.49 19.29 4.29
C ASP A 210 -2.37 19.13 5.82
N LEU A 211 -1.14 19.26 6.34
CA LEU A 211 -0.89 19.18 7.78
C LEU A 211 -1.60 20.31 8.54
N ASP A 212 -1.72 21.49 7.93
CA ASP A 212 -2.39 22.66 8.52
C ASP A 212 -3.93 22.49 8.59
N ALA A 213 -4.47 21.43 7.99
CA ALA A 213 -5.85 21.01 8.21
C ALA A 213 -6.08 20.42 9.61
N ILE A 214 -5.00 20.06 10.34
CA ILE A 214 -5.07 19.51 11.69
C ILE A 214 -4.78 20.62 12.72
N ASP A 215 -5.57 20.68 13.76
CA ASP A 215 -5.32 21.53 14.93
C ASP A 215 -4.17 20.95 15.77
N ILE A 216 -2.94 21.16 15.29
CA ILE A 216 -1.71 20.63 15.89
C ILE A 216 -1.55 21.07 17.34
N ARG A 217 -1.96 22.31 17.64
CA ARG A 217 -1.86 22.86 19.00
C ARG A 217 -2.75 22.08 19.97
N LEU A 218 -4.02 21.92 19.63
CA LEU A 218 -4.98 21.16 20.43
C LEU A 218 -4.54 19.69 20.55
N PHE A 219 -4.07 19.10 19.46
CA PHE A 219 -3.56 17.74 19.46
C PHE A 219 -2.42 17.56 20.47
N ASN A 220 -1.37 18.37 20.39
CA ASN A 220 -0.25 18.28 21.33
C ASN A 220 -0.65 18.56 22.78
N GLN A 221 -1.53 19.54 23.02
CA GLN A 221 -2.04 19.83 24.35
C GLN A 221 -2.75 18.60 24.94
N ASN A 222 -3.69 18.00 24.19
CA ASN A 222 -4.41 16.82 24.64
C ASN A 222 -3.51 15.63 24.91
N MET A 223 -2.52 15.37 24.03
CA MET A 223 -1.57 14.27 24.23
C MET A 223 -0.72 14.47 25.49
N ASN A 224 -0.21 15.66 25.72
CA ASN A 224 0.57 15.97 26.93
C ASN A 224 -0.29 15.89 28.20
N ASP A 225 -1.53 16.34 28.15
CA ASP A 225 -2.46 16.25 29.27
C ASP A 225 -2.81 14.80 29.61
N LEU A 226 -3.08 13.98 28.60
CA LEU A 226 -3.30 12.54 28.79
C LEU A 226 -2.06 11.83 29.34
N LEU A 227 -0.87 12.12 28.81
CA LEU A 227 0.39 11.54 29.29
C LEU A 227 0.67 11.91 30.76
N ALA A 228 0.27 13.12 31.16
CA ALA A 228 0.35 13.57 32.55
C ALA A 228 -0.77 13.01 33.46
N GLY A 229 -1.66 12.16 32.93
CA GLY A 229 -2.77 11.56 33.66
C GLY A 229 -3.92 12.54 33.98
N ARG A 230 -3.99 13.66 33.25
CA ARG A 230 -5.13 14.60 33.33
C ARG A 230 -6.32 14.08 32.56
N GLU A 231 -7.50 14.50 32.95
CA GLU A 231 -8.74 14.24 32.21
C GLU A 231 -8.85 15.22 31.04
N VAL A 232 -9.19 14.70 29.85
CA VAL A 232 -9.30 15.46 28.61
C VAL A 232 -10.61 15.12 27.91
N ASP A 233 -11.34 16.14 27.47
CA ASP A 233 -12.48 15.97 26.57
C ASP A 233 -11.95 15.96 25.11
N LEU A 234 -11.80 14.74 24.55
CA LEU A 234 -11.28 14.53 23.21
C LEU A 234 -12.31 14.95 22.16
N PRO A 235 -11.91 15.71 21.13
CA PRO A 235 -12.82 16.07 20.05
C PRO A 235 -13.26 14.85 19.24
N THR A 236 -14.39 14.99 18.56
CA THR A 236 -14.84 14.15 17.45
C THR A 236 -15.20 15.07 16.30
N PHE A 237 -14.65 14.83 15.11
CA PHE A 237 -14.95 15.69 13.98
C PHE A 237 -16.22 15.25 13.26
N ASN A 238 -17.18 16.16 13.15
CA ASN A 238 -18.40 15.95 12.38
C ASN A 238 -18.17 16.39 10.94
N PHE A 239 -17.97 15.44 10.03
CA PHE A 239 -17.69 15.70 8.60
C PHE A 239 -18.86 16.35 7.86
N ILE A 240 -20.11 16.15 8.31
CA ILE A 240 -21.29 16.75 7.69
C ILE A 240 -21.32 18.25 8.01
N GLU A 241 -21.17 18.60 9.30
CA GLU A 241 -21.20 19.98 9.76
C GLU A 241 -19.85 20.69 9.60
N GLY A 242 -18.75 19.94 9.44
CA GLY A 242 -17.39 20.46 9.27
C GLY A 242 -16.84 21.14 10.53
N LYS A 243 -17.15 20.59 11.70
CA LYS A 243 -16.71 21.12 12.99
C LYS A 243 -16.39 20.03 14.02
N LYS A 244 -15.60 20.39 15.05
CA LYS A 244 -15.32 19.53 16.21
C LYS A 244 -16.52 19.53 17.17
N GLU A 245 -16.84 18.37 17.71
CA GLU A 245 -17.82 18.17 18.77
C GLU A 245 -17.13 17.66 20.03
N TYR A 246 -17.62 18.06 21.19
CA TYR A 246 -17.07 17.72 22.49
C TYR A 246 -18.12 17.08 23.40
N GLY A 247 -17.72 16.64 24.60
CA GLY A 247 -18.62 16.05 25.61
C GLY A 247 -18.92 14.57 25.40
N LYS A 248 -18.40 13.96 24.31
CA LYS A 248 -18.64 12.55 23.97
C LYS A 248 -17.52 11.61 24.41
N ARG A 249 -16.29 12.14 24.57
CA ARG A 249 -15.08 11.33 24.77
C ARG A 249 -14.20 11.86 25.91
N ILE A 250 -14.80 12.07 27.08
CA ILE A 250 -14.06 12.45 28.28
C ILE A 250 -13.18 11.26 28.70
N THR A 251 -11.87 11.46 28.67
CA THR A 251 -10.90 10.38 28.77
C THR A 251 -9.78 10.74 29.74
N ARG A 252 -9.36 9.77 30.53
CA ARG A 252 -8.19 9.85 31.39
C ARG A 252 -7.38 8.55 31.26
N LEU A 253 -6.08 8.66 31.00
CA LEU A 253 -5.23 7.48 30.91
C LEU A 253 -4.92 6.89 32.26
N ARG A 254 -4.91 5.57 32.32
CA ARG A 254 -4.31 4.81 33.44
C ARG A 254 -2.78 4.88 33.36
N HIS A 255 -2.12 4.64 34.48
CA HIS A 255 -0.66 4.60 34.52
C HIS A 255 -0.12 3.56 33.50
N GLY A 256 0.80 3.98 32.63
CA GLY A 256 1.39 3.14 31.61
C GLY A 256 0.51 2.82 30.41
N GLN A 257 -0.74 3.29 30.36
CA GLN A 257 -1.64 3.07 29.24
C GLN A 257 -1.13 3.77 27.98
N PRO A 258 -0.94 3.07 26.83
CA PRO A 258 -0.51 3.70 25.58
C PRO A 258 -1.70 4.29 24.81
N ILE A 259 -1.36 5.19 23.88
CA ILE A 259 -2.29 5.75 22.90
C ILE A 259 -1.84 5.27 21.51
N VAL A 260 -2.74 4.66 20.76
CA VAL A 260 -2.55 4.30 19.36
C VAL A 260 -3.26 5.32 18.50
N ILE A 261 -2.50 6.04 17.69
CA ILE A 261 -2.95 7.16 16.87
C ILE A 261 -2.70 6.81 15.41
N GLU A 262 -3.75 6.81 14.61
CA GLU A 262 -3.63 6.64 13.18
C GLU A 262 -3.93 7.93 12.41
N GLY A 263 -3.24 8.14 11.30
CA GLY A 263 -3.48 9.22 10.37
C GLY A 263 -2.33 9.43 9.40
N ILE A 264 -2.60 10.14 8.31
CA ILE A 264 -1.61 10.32 7.24
C ILE A 264 -0.36 11.07 7.70
N HIS A 265 -0.51 11.97 8.69
CA HIS A 265 0.58 12.79 9.23
C HIS A 265 1.32 12.17 10.44
N GLY A 266 0.99 10.93 10.84
CA GLY A 266 1.55 10.33 12.05
C GLY A 266 3.07 10.24 12.11
N LEU A 267 3.76 10.21 10.95
CA LEU A 267 5.23 10.21 10.88
C LEU A 267 5.83 11.61 10.83
N ASN A 268 5.06 12.65 10.47
CA ASN A 268 5.57 14.00 10.38
C ASN A 268 5.90 14.55 11.78
N GLY A 269 7.17 14.86 12.00
CA GLY A 269 7.67 15.36 13.30
C GLY A 269 6.95 16.61 13.80
N LYS A 270 6.43 17.45 12.89
CA LYS A 270 5.69 18.68 13.24
C LYS A 270 4.37 18.36 13.95
N LEU A 271 3.67 17.27 13.59
CA LEU A 271 2.42 16.89 14.27
C LEU A 271 2.62 16.66 15.76
N THR A 272 3.78 16.13 16.15
CA THR A 272 4.07 15.69 17.53
C THR A 272 5.30 16.38 18.10
N GLU A 273 5.58 17.63 17.69
CA GLU A 273 6.81 18.33 18.07
C GLU A 273 6.94 18.60 19.57
N GLN A 274 5.79 18.73 20.28
CA GLN A 274 5.75 18.98 21.72
C GLN A 274 5.67 17.68 22.55
N ILE A 275 5.66 16.51 21.91
CA ILE A 275 5.66 15.23 22.60
C ILE A 275 7.11 14.72 22.65
N PRO A 276 7.60 14.25 23.83
CA PRO A 276 8.95 13.72 23.96
C PRO A 276 9.23 12.56 23.00
N ALA A 277 10.41 12.53 22.39
CA ALA A 277 10.79 11.50 21.42
C ALA A 277 10.83 10.10 22.03
N GLU A 278 11.24 10.00 23.32
CA GLU A 278 11.29 8.76 24.08
C GLU A 278 9.92 8.11 24.29
N GLU A 279 8.84 8.87 24.26
CA GLU A 279 7.46 8.36 24.37
C GLU A 279 6.93 7.79 23.05
N LYS A 280 7.53 8.14 21.91
CA LYS A 280 7.01 7.82 20.58
C LYS A 280 7.51 6.50 20.03
N PHE A 281 6.62 5.79 19.34
CA PHE A 281 6.91 4.66 18.44
C PHE A 281 6.18 4.88 17.13
N LYS A 282 6.92 4.96 16.03
CA LYS A 282 6.41 5.31 14.71
C LYS A 282 6.31 4.06 13.82
N ILE A 283 5.16 3.86 13.21
CA ILE A 283 4.88 2.72 12.31
C ILE A 283 4.48 3.26 10.95
N TYR A 284 5.21 2.89 9.91
CA TYR A 284 4.79 3.09 8.54
C TYR A 284 4.10 1.84 8.02
N ILE A 285 2.89 1.98 7.46
CA ILE A 285 2.14 0.88 6.85
C ILE A 285 1.87 1.15 5.37
N SER A 286 2.23 0.20 4.52
CA SER A 286 1.96 0.25 3.08
C SER A 286 1.88 -1.16 2.51
N PRO A 287 1.01 -1.43 1.53
CA PRO A 287 1.05 -2.69 0.81
C PRO A 287 2.21 -2.64 -0.19
N LEU A 288 3.31 -3.28 0.14
CA LEU A 288 4.50 -3.34 -0.70
C LEU A 288 4.48 -4.64 -1.50
N THR A 289 3.92 -4.57 -2.69
CA THR A 289 3.82 -5.72 -3.59
C THR A 289 5.21 -6.22 -3.99
N GLN A 290 5.53 -7.44 -3.64
CA GLN A 290 6.77 -8.13 -4.04
C GLN A 290 6.54 -9.14 -5.14
N LEU A 291 5.30 -9.62 -5.28
CA LEU A 291 4.94 -10.53 -6.35
C LEU A 291 5.25 -9.90 -7.71
N ASN A 292 5.95 -10.65 -8.53
CA ASN A 292 6.29 -10.23 -9.89
C ASN A 292 5.43 -10.98 -10.91
N ILE A 293 5.20 -10.37 -12.05
CA ILE A 293 4.58 -11.06 -13.18
C ILE A 293 5.59 -12.04 -13.76
N ASP A 294 6.79 -11.55 -14.04
CA ASP A 294 7.93 -12.31 -14.52
C ASP A 294 9.26 -11.78 -13.94
N GLU A 295 10.40 -12.21 -14.49
CA GLU A 295 11.74 -11.79 -14.06
C GLU A 295 12.00 -10.29 -14.25
N HIS A 296 11.22 -9.58 -15.07
CA HIS A 296 11.43 -8.18 -15.45
C HIS A 296 10.35 -7.24 -14.95
N VAL A 297 9.15 -7.76 -14.62
CA VAL A 297 7.98 -6.96 -14.38
C VAL A 297 7.46 -7.13 -12.97
N ARG A 298 7.74 -6.12 -12.17
CA ARG A 298 7.19 -5.96 -10.83
C ARG A 298 5.80 -5.34 -10.89
N ILE A 299 4.92 -5.76 -10.00
CA ILE A 299 3.60 -5.17 -9.81
C ILE A 299 3.75 -3.82 -9.09
N PRO A 300 3.25 -2.71 -9.65
CA PRO A 300 3.28 -1.42 -8.98
C PRO A 300 2.40 -1.40 -7.72
N THR A 301 2.94 -0.97 -6.60
CA THR A 301 2.19 -0.76 -5.34
C THR A 301 1.00 0.19 -5.51
N THR A 302 1.12 1.14 -6.44
CA THR A 302 0.04 2.09 -6.78
C THR A 302 -1.18 1.40 -7.36
N ASP A 303 -0.99 0.38 -8.20
CA ASP A 303 -2.09 -0.32 -8.86
C ASP A 303 -2.91 -1.12 -7.85
N GLU A 304 -2.24 -1.83 -6.94
CA GLU A 304 -2.90 -2.55 -5.86
C GLU A 304 -3.71 -1.62 -4.96
N ARG A 305 -3.13 -0.50 -4.54
CA ARG A 305 -3.84 0.47 -3.69
C ARG A 305 -5.01 1.14 -4.41
N MET A 306 -4.88 1.36 -5.72
CA MET A 306 -6.00 1.85 -6.54
C MET A 306 -7.14 0.82 -6.58
N LEU A 307 -6.84 -0.46 -6.75
CA LEU A 307 -7.84 -1.54 -6.69
C LEU A 307 -8.53 -1.60 -5.32
N ARG A 308 -7.76 -1.58 -4.22
CA ARG A 308 -8.31 -1.53 -2.86
C ARG A 308 -9.25 -0.33 -2.69
N ARG A 309 -8.81 0.88 -3.11
CA ARG A 309 -9.61 2.11 -3.02
C ARG A 309 -10.88 2.01 -3.85
N MET A 310 -10.78 1.56 -5.08
CA MET A 310 -11.90 1.43 -6.01
C MET A 310 -12.99 0.52 -5.44
N VAL A 311 -12.60 -0.64 -4.93
CA VAL A 311 -13.54 -1.61 -4.35
C VAL A 311 -14.20 -1.05 -3.10
N ARG A 312 -13.41 -0.47 -2.17
CA ARG A 312 -13.94 0.14 -0.94
C ARG A 312 -14.88 1.31 -1.24
N ASP A 313 -14.45 2.25 -2.07
CA ASP A 313 -15.18 3.50 -2.28
C ASP A 313 -16.48 3.24 -3.06
N TYR A 314 -16.50 2.22 -3.92
CA TYR A 314 -17.74 1.76 -4.56
C TYR A 314 -18.73 1.17 -3.55
N GLN A 315 -18.24 0.32 -2.63
CA GLN A 315 -19.13 -0.37 -1.67
C GLN A 315 -19.65 0.54 -0.56
N PHE A 316 -18.80 1.45 -0.06
CA PHE A 316 -19.09 2.16 1.19
C PHE A 316 -19.21 3.69 1.06
N ARG A 317 -18.84 4.27 -0.09
CA ARG A 317 -18.75 5.73 -0.26
C ARG A 317 -19.52 6.26 -1.46
N ALA A 318 -20.28 5.41 -2.13
CA ALA A 318 -21.02 5.76 -3.35
C ALA A 318 -20.16 6.39 -4.45
N HIS A 319 -18.88 6.00 -4.54
CA HIS A 319 -17.89 6.50 -5.49
C HIS A 319 -17.60 5.44 -6.54
N ASP A 320 -17.77 5.75 -7.82
CA ASP A 320 -17.56 4.78 -8.89
C ASP A 320 -16.06 4.64 -9.27
N ALA A 321 -15.76 3.63 -10.08
CA ALA A 321 -14.38 3.35 -10.51
C ALA A 321 -13.77 4.50 -11.32
N ARG A 322 -14.58 5.18 -12.15
CA ARG A 322 -14.16 6.33 -12.95
C ARG A 322 -13.69 7.46 -12.05
N SER A 323 -14.51 7.83 -11.06
CA SER A 323 -14.17 8.89 -10.11
C SER A 323 -12.91 8.53 -9.31
N THR A 324 -12.73 7.25 -8.92
CA THR A 324 -11.51 6.81 -8.24
C THR A 324 -10.27 7.00 -9.11
N ILE A 325 -10.34 6.69 -10.41
CA ILE A 325 -9.23 6.90 -11.36
C ILE A 325 -8.96 8.39 -11.55
N ALA A 326 -10.02 9.22 -11.72
CA ALA A 326 -9.89 10.66 -11.88
C ALA A 326 -9.22 11.35 -10.68
N ASP A 327 -9.56 10.92 -9.45
CA ASP A 327 -9.01 11.49 -8.22
C ASP A 327 -7.60 10.98 -7.88
N TRP A 328 -7.15 9.89 -8.50
CA TRP A 328 -5.89 9.23 -8.13
C TRP A 328 -4.65 10.12 -8.23
N PRO A 329 -4.49 10.98 -9.26
CA PRO A 329 -3.36 11.92 -9.31
C PRO A 329 -3.31 12.88 -8.11
N LYS A 330 -4.46 13.38 -7.63
CA LYS A 330 -4.56 14.24 -6.45
C LYS A 330 -4.13 13.51 -5.18
N VAL A 331 -4.58 12.26 -5.01
CA VAL A 331 -4.17 11.40 -3.90
C VAL A 331 -2.65 11.20 -3.91
N ARG A 332 -2.08 10.88 -5.08
CA ARG A 332 -0.63 10.69 -5.23
C ARG A 332 0.17 11.95 -4.89
N ALA A 333 -0.27 13.11 -5.36
CA ALA A 333 0.38 14.38 -5.04
C ALA A 333 0.37 14.67 -3.51
N GLY A 334 -0.73 14.38 -2.83
CA GLY A 334 -0.83 14.49 -1.37
C GLY A 334 0.14 13.54 -0.65
N GLU A 335 0.26 12.30 -1.10
CA GLU A 335 1.18 11.31 -0.55
C GLU A 335 2.66 11.69 -0.74
N ASP A 336 3.02 12.14 -1.95
CA ASP A 336 4.37 12.60 -2.28
C ASP A 336 4.80 13.80 -1.41
N LYS A 337 3.87 14.67 -1.05
CA LYS A 337 4.11 15.82 -0.18
C LYS A 337 4.14 15.47 1.30
N ASN A 338 3.18 14.65 1.77
CA ASN A 338 2.84 14.56 3.19
C ASN A 338 3.21 13.22 3.86
N ILE A 339 3.51 12.16 3.09
CA ILE A 339 3.72 10.82 3.63
C ILE A 339 5.10 10.28 3.31
N PHE A 340 5.45 10.16 2.04
CA PHE A 340 6.69 9.49 1.63
C PHE A 340 7.98 10.16 2.13
N PRO A 341 8.07 11.50 2.25
CA PRO A 341 9.27 12.14 2.79
C PRO A 341 9.57 11.76 4.26
N TYR A 342 8.56 11.27 4.99
CA TYR A 342 8.67 10.93 6.41
C TYR A 342 8.72 9.41 6.66
N SER A 343 8.64 8.57 5.62
CA SER A 343 8.59 7.12 5.76
C SER A 343 9.82 6.54 6.47
N ASP A 344 10.99 7.15 6.26
CA ASP A 344 12.25 6.72 6.89
C ASP A 344 12.32 7.05 8.39
N GLU A 345 11.43 7.90 8.91
CA GLU A 345 11.34 8.20 10.33
C GLU A 345 10.65 7.09 11.15
N ALA A 346 10.15 6.05 10.50
CA ALA A 346 9.47 4.96 11.18
C ALA A 346 10.45 4.06 11.95
N ASP A 347 10.06 3.64 13.17
CA ASP A 347 10.75 2.59 13.93
C ASP A 347 10.60 1.22 13.27
N VAL A 348 9.44 0.99 12.64
CA VAL A 348 9.12 -0.24 11.91
C VAL A 348 8.23 0.05 10.72
N LEU A 349 8.44 -0.71 9.64
CA LEU A 349 7.54 -0.75 8.50
C LEU A 349 6.74 -2.05 8.54
N PHE A 350 5.42 -1.94 8.41
CA PHE A 350 4.52 -3.09 8.25
C PHE A 350 4.05 -3.17 6.81
N ASN A 351 4.39 -4.28 6.13
CA ASN A 351 3.85 -4.56 4.80
C ASN A 351 2.44 -5.15 4.94
N SER A 352 1.42 -4.41 4.48
CA SER A 352 0.02 -4.84 4.56
C SER A 352 -0.46 -5.63 3.35
N TYR A 353 0.45 -6.01 2.44
CA TYR A 353 0.15 -6.77 1.25
C TYR A 353 -0.08 -8.25 1.55
N HIS A 354 -1.15 -8.82 1.00
CA HIS A 354 -1.37 -10.25 0.95
C HIS A 354 -1.12 -10.78 -0.46
N VAL A 355 -0.27 -11.80 -0.59
CA VAL A 355 0.12 -12.35 -1.90
C VAL A 355 -1.06 -12.80 -2.78
N TYR A 356 -2.20 -13.12 -2.18
CA TYR A 356 -3.42 -13.58 -2.86
C TYR A 356 -4.42 -12.46 -3.20
N GLU A 357 -4.22 -11.24 -2.69
CA GLU A 357 -5.28 -10.24 -2.64
C GLU A 357 -5.71 -9.70 -3.99
N ILE A 358 -4.78 -9.55 -4.95
CA ILE A 358 -5.15 -9.08 -6.30
C ILE A 358 -6.11 -10.09 -6.97
N SER A 359 -5.91 -11.39 -6.76
CA SER A 359 -6.83 -12.42 -7.24
C SER A 359 -8.21 -12.35 -6.61
N VAL A 360 -8.33 -11.90 -5.35
CA VAL A 360 -9.61 -11.63 -4.70
C VAL A 360 -10.20 -10.31 -5.19
N LEU A 361 -9.40 -9.24 -5.24
CA LEU A 361 -9.84 -7.91 -5.68
C LEU A 361 -10.32 -7.89 -7.12
N LYS A 362 -9.75 -8.75 -7.99
CA LYS A 362 -10.16 -8.89 -9.39
C LYS A 362 -11.66 -9.11 -9.52
N LYS A 363 -12.22 -10.02 -8.75
CA LYS A 363 -13.66 -10.35 -8.73
C LYS A 363 -14.54 -9.11 -8.51
N TYR A 364 -14.07 -8.17 -7.69
CA TYR A 364 -14.81 -6.95 -7.36
C TYR A 364 -14.51 -5.80 -8.32
N ALA A 365 -13.23 -5.61 -8.66
CA ALA A 365 -12.78 -4.45 -9.43
C ALA A 365 -13.04 -4.59 -10.93
N GLN A 366 -12.88 -5.79 -11.51
CA GLN A 366 -13.03 -5.99 -12.95
C GLN A 366 -14.39 -5.53 -13.46
N PRO A 367 -15.56 -5.91 -12.86
CA PRO A 367 -16.86 -5.46 -13.34
C PRO A 367 -17.09 -3.94 -13.22
N LEU A 368 -16.35 -3.26 -12.33
CA LEU A 368 -16.42 -1.81 -12.18
C LEU A 368 -15.65 -1.10 -13.29
N LEU A 369 -14.46 -1.61 -13.62
CA LEU A 369 -13.61 -1.09 -14.70
C LEU A 369 -14.25 -1.29 -16.08
N GLU A 370 -14.91 -2.42 -16.31
CA GLU A 370 -15.60 -2.75 -17.57
C GLU A 370 -16.79 -1.81 -17.90
N LYS A 371 -17.30 -1.08 -16.90
CA LYS A 371 -18.37 -0.09 -17.10
C LYS A 371 -17.87 1.24 -17.68
N ILE A 372 -16.57 1.51 -17.63
CA ILE A 372 -15.98 2.76 -18.14
C ILE A 372 -15.94 2.70 -19.65
N ARG A 373 -16.58 3.71 -20.30
CA ARG A 373 -16.81 3.72 -21.74
C ARG A 373 -15.61 4.30 -22.49
N PRO A 374 -15.47 3.95 -23.80
CA PRO A 374 -14.37 4.46 -24.64
C PRO A 374 -14.32 5.99 -24.83
N ASP A 375 -15.45 6.68 -24.62
CA ASP A 375 -15.55 8.13 -24.72
C ASP A 375 -15.19 8.88 -23.42
N GLU A 376 -14.90 8.16 -22.33
CA GLU A 376 -14.55 8.73 -21.03
C GLU A 376 -13.01 8.89 -20.88
N PRO A 377 -12.53 9.99 -20.28
CA PRO A 377 -11.09 10.24 -20.14
C PRO A 377 -10.31 9.13 -19.41
N GLU A 378 -10.95 8.45 -18.46
CA GLU A 378 -10.37 7.40 -17.63
C GLU A 378 -10.28 6.04 -18.32
N TYR A 379 -10.85 5.92 -19.55
CA TYR A 379 -10.90 4.65 -20.29
C TYR A 379 -9.53 4.03 -20.53
N ALA A 380 -8.55 4.82 -20.92
CA ALA A 380 -7.21 4.32 -21.21
C ALA A 380 -6.57 3.67 -19.97
N GLU A 381 -6.73 4.30 -18.81
CA GLU A 381 -6.23 3.77 -17.53
C GLU A 381 -7.03 2.55 -17.09
N ALA A 382 -8.34 2.56 -17.24
CA ALA A 382 -9.19 1.39 -16.97
C ALA A 382 -8.76 0.17 -17.80
N GLN A 383 -8.47 0.36 -19.10
CA GLN A 383 -7.99 -0.70 -19.97
C GLN A 383 -6.59 -1.19 -19.57
N ARG A 384 -5.72 -0.29 -19.11
CA ARG A 384 -4.41 -0.67 -18.58
C ARG A 384 -4.54 -1.58 -17.36
N ILE A 385 -5.42 -1.22 -16.41
CA ILE A 385 -5.66 -2.02 -15.21
C ILE A 385 -6.35 -3.35 -15.56
N LEU A 386 -7.32 -3.37 -16.45
CA LEU A 386 -7.96 -4.62 -16.93
C LEU A 386 -6.94 -5.55 -17.58
N LYS A 387 -6.04 -5.01 -18.41
CA LYS A 387 -4.96 -5.79 -19.00
C LYS A 387 -4.01 -6.38 -17.95
N PHE A 388 -3.71 -5.61 -16.90
CA PHE A 388 -2.95 -6.09 -15.76
C PHE A 388 -3.69 -7.20 -15.00
N LEU A 389 -4.98 -7.06 -14.75
CA LEU A 389 -5.79 -8.08 -14.06
C LEU A 389 -5.90 -9.40 -14.85
N ASN A 390 -5.69 -9.39 -16.16
CA ASN A 390 -5.70 -10.61 -16.96
C ASN A 390 -4.59 -11.61 -16.61
N PHE A 391 -3.52 -11.15 -15.96
CA PHE A 391 -2.47 -12.05 -15.47
C PHE A 391 -2.93 -12.92 -14.28
N PHE A 392 -3.97 -12.54 -13.57
CA PHE A 392 -4.44 -13.18 -12.35
C PHE A 392 -5.68 -14.03 -12.62
N LEU A 393 -5.72 -15.23 -12.07
CA LEU A 393 -6.96 -15.98 -11.93
C LEU A 393 -7.73 -15.45 -10.71
N PRO A 394 -9.06 -15.32 -10.79
CA PRO A 394 -9.85 -14.88 -9.64
C PRO A 394 -9.91 -15.95 -8.55
N ILE A 395 -9.93 -15.53 -7.30
CA ILE A 395 -10.36 -16.36 -6.16
C ILE A 395 -11.81 -16.01 -5.88
N GLU A 396 -12.72 -16.92 -6.25
CA GLU A 396 -14.17 -16.70 -6.13
C GLU A 396 -14.67 -16.84 -4.69
N ASP A 397 -14.14 -17.81 -3.94
CA ASP A 397 -14.50 -18.03 -2.54
C ASP A 397 -13.54 -17.29 -1.60
N ASP A 398 -13.96 -16.13 -1.12
CA ASP A 398 -13.25 -15.32 -0.14
C ASP A 398 -13.76 -15.53 1.30
N SER A 399 -14.67 -16.48 1.53
CA SER A 399 -15.28 -16.75 2.85
C SER A 399 -14.26 -17.18 3.92
N VAL A 400 -13.12 -17.70 3.48
CA VAL A 400 -12.01 -18.14 4.35
C VAL A 400 -11.24 -16.94 4.93
N ILE A 401 -11.30 -15.78 4.29
CA ILE A 401 -10.63 -14.57 4.78
C ILE A 401 -11.30 -14.16 6.10
N VAL A 402 -10.50 -14.14 7.16
CA VAL A 402 -10.98 -13.79 8.51
C VAL A 402 -11.56 -12.38 8.56
N ASN A 403 -12.55 -12.17 9.42
CA ASN A 403 -13.27 -10.90 9.51
C ASN A 403 -12.44 -9.73 10.09
N ASN A 404 -11.29 -9.99 10.68
CA ASN A 404 -10.31 -9.01 11.13
C ASN A 404 -9.16 -8.80 10.13
N SER A 405 -9.22 -9.41 8.94
CA SER A 405 -8.24 -9.19 7.86
C SER A 405 -8.24 -7.74 7.39
N ILE A 406 -7.04 -7.24 7.03
CA ILE A 406 -6.90 -5.94 6.37
C ILE A 406 -7.69 -5.89 5.06
N LEU A 407 -7.74 -6.99 4.33
CA LEU A 407 -8.48 -7.03 3.06
C LEU A 407 -9.99 -6.83 3.25
N ARG A 408 -10.55 -7.24 4.40
CA ARG A 408 -11.97 -7.02 4.72
C ARG A 408 -12.36 -5.54 4.85
N GLU A 409 -11.42 -4.66 5.15
CA GLU A 409 -11.65 -3.20 5.10
C GLU A 409 -12.09 -2.72 3.71
N PHE A 410 -11.69 -3.45 2.66
CA PHE A 410 -11.94 -3.06 1.27
C PHE A 410 -13.08 -3.85 0.63
N ILE A 411 -13.14 -5.18 0.87
CA ILE A 411 -14.13 -6.07 0.26
C ILE A 411 -15.38 -6.28 1.10
N GLY A 412 -15.41 -5.74 2.31
CA GLY A 412 -16.53 -5.86 3.24
C GLY A 412 -16.43 -7.03 4.22
N GLY A 413 -17.31 -7.01 5.22
CA GLY A 413 -17.34 -8.00 6.29
C GLY A 413 -16.27 -7.81 7.37
N SER A 414 -15.71 -6.60 7.49
CA SER A 414 -14.80 -6.25 8.57
C SER A 414 -15.53 -6.13 9.91
N VAL A 415 -14.87 -6.56 11.00
CA VAL A 415 -15.36 -6.31 12.37
C VAL A 415 -14.91 -4.95 12.93
N PHE A 416 -14.09 -4.21 12.19
CA PHE A 416 -13.51 -2.95 12.65
C PHE A 416 -14.02 -1.72 11.90
N VAL A 417 -14.48 -1.92 10.67
CA VAL A 417 -14.90 -0.85 9.76
C VAL A 417 -16.26 -1.24 9.18
N GLU A 418 -17.25 -0.36 9.35
CA GLU A 418 -18.60 -0.50 8.80
C GLU A 418 -18.72 0.20 7.44
#